data_232c713e34c2bf8bb316fef529fdbd5d
#
_entry.id   232c713e34c2bf8bb316fef529fdbd5d
#
_cell.length_a   1.000
_cell.length_b   1.000
_cell.length_c   1.000
_cell.angle_alpha   90.00
_cell.angle_beta   90.00
_cell.angle_gamma   90.00
#
_symmetry.space_group_name_H-M   'P 1'
#
loop_
_entity.id
_entity.type
_entity.pdbx_description
1 polymer ?
#
loop_
_entity_poly.entity_id
_entity_poly.type
_entity_poly.pdbx_seq_one_letter_code
_entity_poly.pdbx_strand_id
1 'polypeptide(L)'
;MQARPSFFTFFLILVLGFATQARLVFAQSDTPVAMITGSSYGLGKVLAERAAAQGWKVALVDVRPGPSVLFAQSIKESGGEAMVLVADLAEPEDRKNLVQQVLDRYGRIDYLFNNAGYAYLATLEQMKLQPAHKLFEVNYWAYADLARQAIAPMRQQGSGTILNITSVLGMTPASPGYGHYSASKHALHGLFQAVAKEVEKDNIKILIAAPGGMKTQIGAHAVGPLSNPRAELPANWEDPNIVADDIFERLSGPSGVFNPGYVGRMNR
;
A
#
# COMPACT_ATOMS: atom_id res chain seq x y z
N MET A 1 -57.14 -6.20 -75.08
CA MET A 1 -56.13 -5.13 -75.01
C MET A 1 -55.53 -5.20 -73.64
N GLN A 2 -54.26 -5.53 -73.56
CA GLN A 2 -53.52 -5.90 -72.34
C GLN A 2 -52.99 -4.62 -71.70
N ALA A 3 -53.24 -4.50 -70.40
CA ALA A 3 -52.54 -3.55 -69.51
C ALA A 3 -51.45 -4.25 -68.77
N ARG A 4 -50.20 -3.76 -68.87
CA ARG A 4 -49.03 -4.27 -68.14
C ARG A 4 -48.97 -3.64 -66.73
N PRO A 5 -48.56 -4.38 -65.69
CA PRO A 5 -48.36 -3.81 -64.40
C PRO A 5 -46.97 -3.17 -64.28
N SER A 6 -46.95 -2.02 -63.61
CA SER A 6 -45.78 -1.23 -63.23
C SER A 6 -44.97 -1.89 -62.08
N PHE A 7 -43.66 -1.99 -62.28
CA PHE A 7 -42.71 -2.46 -61.25
C PHE A 7 -42.45 -1.35 -60.21
N PHE A 8 -42.89 -1.53 -58.99
CA PHE A 8 -42.46 -0.73 -57.86
C PHE A 8 -41.15 -1.30 -57.35
N THR A 9 -40.06 -0.57 -57.56
CA THR A 9 -38.74 -0.87 -57.01
C THR A 9 -38.70 -0.43 -55.53
N PHE A 10 -38.68 -1.38 -54.62
CA PHE A 10 -38.45 -1.13 -53.20
C PHE A 10 -36.95 -0.85 -53.00
N PHE A 11 -36.60 0.42 -52.74
CA PHE A 11 -35.27 0.79 -52.24
C PHE A 11 -35.23 0.52 -50.73
N LEU A 12 -34.59 -0.58 -50.35
CA LEU A 12 -34.32 -0.89 -48.96
C LEU A 12 -33.11 -0.07 -48.53
N ILE A 13 -33.34 1.04 -47.82
CA ILE A 13 -32.27 1.83 -47.18
C ILE A 13 -31.83 1.06 -45.95
N LEU A 14 -30.69 0.39 -46.06
CA LEU A 14 -30.00 -0.23 -44.91
C LEU A 14 -29.32 0.88 -44.11
N VAL A 15 -29.99 1.40 -43.09
CA VAL A 15 -29.36 2.31 -42.10
C VAL A 15 -28.47 1.47 -41.19
N LEU A 16 -27.19 1.40 -41.53
CA LEU A 16 -26.15 0.90 -40.61
C LEU A 16 -26.00 1.91 -39.47
N GLY A 17 -26.73 1.66 -38.41
CA GLY A 17 -26.53 2.37 -37.15
C GLY A 17 -25.18 2.00 -36.52
N PHE A 18 -24.17 2.83 -36.80
CA PHE A 18 -22.96 2.83 -35.96
C PHE A 18 -23.37 3.36 -34.58
N ALA A 19 -23.67 2.44 -33.67
CA ALA A 19 -23.74 2.74 -32.27
C ALA A 19 -22.30 3.07 -31.79
N THR A 20 -21.89 4.32 -31.94
CA THR A 20 -20.76 4.87 -31.23
C THR A 20 -21.13 4.80 -29.76
N GLN A 21 -20.66 3.74 -29.08
CA GLN A 21 -20.57 3.75 -27.64
C GLN A 21 -19.59 4.87 -27.27
N ALA A 22 -20.14 6.05 -27.00
CA ALA A 22 -19.42 7.09 -26.30
C ALA A 22 -19.11 6.53 -24.91
N ARG A 23 -17.91 5.95 -24.75
CA ARG A 23 -17.33 5.78 -23.43
C ARG A 23 -17.27 7.19 -22.85
N LEU A 24 -18.12 7.45 -21.86
CA LEU A 24 -17.93 8.58 -20.99
C LEU A 24 -16.55 8.41 -20.38
N VAL A 25 -15.54 9.02 -20.99
CA VAL A 25 -14.24 9.23 -20.37
C VAL A 25 -14.53 10.25 -19.30
N PHE A 26 -14.87 9.77 -18.09
CA PHE A 26 -14.78 10.63 -16.93
C PHE A 26 -13.36 11.16 -16.93
N ALA A 27 -13.19 12.47 -16.98
CA ALA A 27 -11.90 13.09 -16.84
C ALA A 27 -11.29 12.52 -15.53
N GLN A 28 -10.27 11.68 -15.69
CA GLN A 28 -9.62 11.05 -14.55
C GLN A 28 -9.05 12.21 -13.74
N SER A 29 -9.52 12.35 -12.50
CA SER A 29 -9.03 13.39 -11.60
C SER A 29 -7.51 13.26 -11.49
N ASP A 30 -6.76 14.33 -11.71
CA ASP A 30 -5.30 14.36 -11.56
C ASP A 30 -4.86 14.23 -10.10
N THR A 31 -5.82 14.20 -9.16
CA THR A 31 -5.54 14.05 -7.73
C THR A 31 -4.97 12.66 -7.46
N PRO A 32 -3.77 12.57 -6.88
CA PRO A 32 -3.15 11.29 -6.56
C PRO A 32 -3.99 10.45 -5.60
N VAL A 33 -3.91 9.14 -5.75
CA VAL A 33 -4.58 8.16 -4.90
C VAL A 33 -3.53 7.32 -4.18
N ALA A 34 -3.58 7.32 -2.84
CA ALA A 34 -2.71 6.52 -2.00
C ALA A 34 -3.50 5.42 -1.26
N MET A 35 -3.06 4.19 -1.37
CA MET A 35 -3.51 3.06 -0.55
C MET A 35 -2.49 2.80 0.55
N ILE A 36 -2.91 2.85 1.82
CA ILE A 36 -2.04 2.71 2.99
C ILE A 36 -2.52 1.54 3.85
N THR A 37 -1.67 0.55 4.06
CA THR A 37 -1.97 -0.59 4.94
C THR A 37 -1.49 -0.34 6.38
N GLY A 38 -2.24 -0.81 7.38
CA GLY A 38 -1.97 -0.53 8.79
C GLY A 38 -2.17 0.95 9.13
N SER A 39 -3.22 1.55 8.60
CA SER A 39 -3.47 3.00 8.62
C SER A 39 -4.07 3.54 9.93
N SER A 40 -4.46 2.67 10.87
CA SER A 40 -5.11 3.10 12.11
C SER A 40 -4.15 3.65 13.17
N TYR A 41 -2.89 3.22 13.16
CA TYR A 41 -1.93 3.53 14.22
C TYR A 41 -0.51 3.77 13.68
N GLY A 42 0.33 4.36 14.54
CA GLY A 42 1.77 4.50 14.30
C GLY A 42 2.12 5.17 12.99
N LEU A 43 3.14 4.65 12.30
CA LEU A 43 3.63 5.24 11.05
C LEU A 43 2.56 5.27 9.96
N GLY A 44 1.74 4.20 9.82
CA GLY A 44 0.70 4.14 8.80
C GLY A 44 -0.34 5.25 8.94
N LYS A 45 -0.72 5.59 10.19
CA LYS A 45 -1.60 6.73 10.47
C LYS A 45 -0.94 8.04 10.01
N VAL A 46 0.32 8.28 10.38
CA VAL A 46 1.03 9.50 10.01
C VAL A 46 1.20 9.61 8.48
N LEU A 47 1.52 8.52 7.79
CA LEU A 47 1.59 8.48 6.33
C LEU A 47 0.25 8.86 5.68
N ALA A 48 -0.85 8.35 6.23
CA ALA A 48 -2.19 8.68 5.75
C ALA A 48 -2.54 10.17 6.00
N GLU A 49 -2.17 10.70 7.16
CA GLU A 49 -2.32 12.13 7.48
C GLU A 49 -1.52 13.03 6.54
N ARG A 50 -0.26 12.66 6.22
CA ARG A 50 0.57 13.41 5.26
C ARG A 50 0.00 13.37 3.85
N ALA A 51 -0.48 12.20 3.38
CA ALA A 51 -1.12 12.06 2.08
C ALA A 51 -2.38 12.95 1.97
N ALA A 52 -3.26 12.87 2.97
CA ALA A 52 -4.47 13.69 3.02
C ALA A 52 -4.16 15.19 3.07
N ALA A 53 -3.15 15.61 3.85
CA ALA A 53 -2.72 17.01 3.94
C ALA A 53 -2.18 17.56 2.61
N GLN A 54 -1.67 16.71 1.71
CA GLN A 54 -1.31 17.07 0.34
C GLN A 54 -2.52 17.06 -0.64
N GLY A 55 -3.72 16.86 -0.14
CA GLY A 55 -4.93 16.80 -0.94
C GLY A 55 -5.12 15.47 -1.70
N TRP A 56 -4.36 14.42 -1.37
CA TRP A 56 -4.51 13.13 -2.03
C TRP A 56 -5.78 12.42 -1.56
N LYS A 57 -6.36 11.61 -2.43
CA LYS A 57 -7.40 10.65 -2.05
C LYS A 57 -6.74 9.47 -1.35
N VAL A 58 -7.31 9.02 -0.22
CA VAL A 58 -6.69 7.96 0.57
C VAL A 58 -7.59 6.75 0.74
N ALA A 59 -7.03 5.56 0.54
CA ALA A 59 -7.63 4.28 0.87
C ALA A 59 -6.92 3.71 2.11
N LEU A 60 -7.62 3.67 3.22
CA LEU A 60 -7.13 3.30 4.54
C LEU A 60 -7.45 1.83 4.80
N VAL A 61 -6.43 0.98 4.85
CA VAL A 61 -6.60 -0.46 5.06
C VAL A 61 -6.13 -0.85 6.46
N ASP A 62 -7.00 -1.44 7.26
CA ASP A 62 -6.65 -1.96 8.59
C ASP A 62 -7.58 -3.09 9.01
N VAL A 63 -7.09 -4.00 9.84
CA VAL A 63 -7.90 -5.05 10.46
C VAL A 63 -8.74 -4.50 11.62
N ARG A 64 -8.32 -3.38 12.22
CA ARG A 64 -8.99 -2.66 13.30
C ARG A 64 -9.31 -1.24 12.85
N PRO A 65 -10.39 -1.03 12.11
CA PRO A 65 -10.60 0.21 11.35
C PRO A 65 -11.03 1.42 12.20
N GLY A 66 -11.34 1.27 13.48
CA GLY A 66 -11.93 2.33 14.30
C GLY A 66 -11.29 3.71 14.13
N PRO A 67 -9.98 3.88 14.39
CA PRO A 67 -9.30 5.17 14.16
C PRO A 67 -9.28 5.60 12.71
N SER A 68 -9.12 4.68 11.74
CA SER A 68 -9.18 5.00 10.31
C SER A 68 -10.56 5.49 9.87
N VAL A 69 -11.64 4.99 10.46
CA VAL A 69 -13.01 5.46 10.19
C VAL A 69 -13.18 6.91 10.64
N LEU A 70 -12.75 7.24 11.87
CA LEU A 70 -12.82 8.60 12.39
C LEU A 70 -11.95 9.55 11.55
N PHE A 71 -10.78 9.12 11.15
CA PHE A 71 -9.90 9.92 10.30
C PHE A 71 -10.49 10.13 8.90
N ALA A 72 -11.04 9.08 8.28
CA ALA A 72 -11.73 9.20 6.99
C ALA A 72 -12.91 10.17 7.05
N GLN A 73 -13.63 10.20 8.16
CA GLN A 73 -14.70 11.16 8.39
C GLN A 73 -14.17 12.60 8.44
N SER A 74 -13.09 12.86 9.21
CA SER A 74 -12.49 14.21 9.30
C SER A 74 -11.96 14.70 7.95
N ILE A 75 -11.38 13.80 7.12
CA ILE A 75 -10.97 14.15 5.74
C ILE A 75 -12.19 14.60 4.92
N LYS A 76 -13.31 13.88 4.99
CA LYS A 76 -14.53 14.22 4.23
C LYS A 76 -15.14 15.53 4.70
N GLU A 77 -15.16 15.79 6.00
CA GLU A 77 -15.63 17.05 6.58
C GLU A 77 -14.77 18.25 6.14
N SER A 78 -13.49 18.01 5.85
CA SER A 78 -12.56 19.01 5.30
C SER A 78 -12.60 19.11 3.77
N GLY A 79 -13.54 18.43 3.09
CA GLY A 79 -13.70 18.45 1.64
C GLY A 79 -12.79 17.50 0.86
N GLY A 80 -12.02 16.64 1.54
CA GLY A 80 -11.19 15.61 0.93
C GLY A 80 -11.93 14.30 0.66
N GLU A 81 -11.24 13.33 0.04
CA GLU A 81 -11.78 12.01 -0.26
C GLU A 81 -11.01 10.90 0.48
N ALA A 82 -11.74 10.08 1.22
CA ALA A 82 -11.20 8.91 1.89
C ALA A 82 -12.15 7.72 1.83
N MET A 83 -11.60 6.51 1.73
CA MET A 83 -12.31 5.26 1.93
C MET A 83 -11.61 4.39 2.97
N VAL A 84 -12.35 3.52 3.64
CA VAL A 84 -11.82 2.56 4.61
C VAL A 84 -12.10 1.15 4.11
N LEU A 85 -11.07 0.33 4.09
CA LEU A 85 -11.13 -1.08 3.73
C LEU A 85 -10.73 -1.92 4.96
N VAL A 86 -11.64 -2.75 5.42
CA VAL A 86 -11.39 -3.66 6.56
C VAL A 86 -10.87 -4.98 6.02
N ALA A 87 -9.65 -5.34 6.41
CA ALA A 87 -9.03 -6.58 5.94
C ALA A 87 -8.01 -7.11 6.97
N ASP A 88 -8.05 -8.40 7.28
CA ASP A 88 -6.92 -9.11 7.89
C ASP A 88 -5.94 -9.53 6.79
N LEU A 89 -4.83 -8.83 6.69
CA LEU A 89 -3.83 -9.10 5.67
C LEU A 89 -3.14 -10.47 5.84
N ALA A 90 -3.38 -11.19 6.93
CA ALA A 90 -2.98 -12.58 7.06
C ALA A 90 -3.85 -13.53 6.22
N GLU A 91 -5.06 -13.10 5.85
CA GLU A 91 -6.02 -13.91 5.11
C GLU A 91 -5.95 -13.56 3.61
N PRO A 92 -5.56 -14.52 2.72
CA PRO A 92 -5.47 -14.26 1.28
C PRO A 92 -6.77 -13.76 0.65
N GLU A 93 -7.91 -14.25 1.12
CA GLU A 93 -9.22 -13.85 0.59
C GLU A 93 -9.56 -12.40 0.91
N ASP A 94 -9.16 -11.87 2.09
CA ASP A 94 -9.40 -10.48 2.47
C ASP A 94 -8.57 -9.51 1.60
N ARG A 95 -7.33 -9.88 1.24
CA ARG A 95 -6.45 -9.02 0.42
C ARG A 95 -6.67 -9.14 -1.08
N LYS A 96 -7.39 -10.16 -1.53
CA LYS A 96 -7.57 -10.56 -2.93
C LYS A 96 -7.97 -9.44 -3.89
N ASN A 97 -8.85 -8.53 -3.45
CA ASN A 97 -9.45 -7.49 -4.29
C ASN A 97 -9.25 -6.07 -3.73
N LEU A 98 -8.31 -5.85 -2.80
CA LEU A 98 -8.15 -4.54 -2.16
C LEU A 98 -7.75 -3.46 -3.17
N VAL A 99 -6.80 -3.74 -4.05
CA VAL A 99 -6.40 -2.79 -5.10
C VAL A 99 -7.54 -2.56 -6.08
N GLN A 100 -8.30 -3.61 -6.45
CA GLN A 100 -9.45 -3.46 -7.34
C GLN A 100 -10.54 -2.55 -6.74
N GLN A 101 -10.83 -2.66 -5.43
CA GLN A 101 -11.78 -1.77 -4.76
C GLN A 101 -11.33 -0.30 -4.79
N VAL A 102 -10.01 -0.03 -4.71
CA VAL A 102 -9.46 1.32 -4.87
C VAL A 102 -9.65 1.81 -6.30
N LEU A 103 -9.38 0.96 -7.30
CA LEU A 103 -9.59 1.28 -8.71
C LEU A 103 -11.06 1.51 -9.04
N ASP A 104 -11.96 0.70 -8.52
CA ASP A 104 -13.42 0.87 -8.72
C ASP A 104 -13.92 2.19 -8.14
N ARG A 105 -13.33 2.64 -7.04
CA ARG A 105 -13.73 3.88 -6.36
C ARG A 105 -13.10 5.12 -6.98
N TYR A 106 -11.82 5.07 -7.36
CA TYR A 106 -11.05 6.25 -7.74
C TYR A 106 -10.50 6.22 -9.17
N GLY A 107 -10.58 5.09 -9.85
CA GLY A 107 -10.11 4.90 -11.22
C GLY A 107 -8.58 4.78 -11.37
N ARG A 108 -7.83 4.96 -10.29
CA ARG A 108 -6.36 4.95 -10.29
C ARG A 108 -5.77 4.58 -8.94
N ILE A 109 -4.50 4.21 -8.93
CA ILE A 109 -3.66 4.04 -7.74
C ILE A 109 -2.26 4.57 -8.03
N ASP A 110 -1.84 5.65 -7.39
CA ASP A 110 -0.54 6.28 -7.60
C ASP A 110 0.50 5.83 -6.61
N TYR A 111 0.05 5.58 -5.38
CA TYR A 111 0.91 5.16 -4.28
C TYR A 111 0.31 3.95 -3.56
N LEU A 112 1.12 2.90 -3.44
CA LEU A 112 0.85 1.79 -2.53
C LEU A 112 1.85 1.85 -1.38
N PHE A 113 1.37 2.13 -0.16
CA PHE A 113 2.19 2.12 1.05
C PHE A 113 1.95 0.82 1.81
N ASN A 114 2.78 -0.16 1.56
CA ASN A 114 2.87 -1.40 2.31
C ASN A 114 3.53 -1.11 3.66
N ASN A 115 2.71 -0.89 4.69
CA ASN A 115 3.18 -0.51 6.03
C ASN A 115 2.71 -1.49 7.11
N ALA A 116 1.57 -2.16 6.95
CA ALA A 116 1.05 -3.09 7.94
C ALA A 116 2.09 -4.14 8.34
N GLY A 117 2.23 -4.36 9.63
CA GLY A 117 3.16 -5.36 10.13
C GLY A 117 3.19 -5.40 11.65
N TYR A 118 3.68 -6.49 12.19
CA TYR A 118 3.86 -6.68 13.62
C TYR A 118 5.11 -7.51 13.90
N ALA A 119 5.49 -7.64 15.17
CA ALA A 119 6.60 -8.48 15.59
C ALA A 119 6.09 -9.75 16.27
N TYR A 120 6.67 -10.89 15.92
CA TYR A 120 6.58 -12.14 16.68
C TYR A 120 7.90 -12.39 17.37
N LEU A 121 7.90 -12.34 18.70
CA LEU A 121 9.09 -12.40 19.54
C LEU A 121 9.18 -13.76 20.25
N ALA A 122 10.12 -14.57 19.78
CA ALA A 122 10.38 -15.90 20.34
C ALA A 122 11.83 -16.31 20.03
N THR A 123 12.45 -17.07 20.93
CA THR A 123 13.64 -17.84 20.54
C THR A 123 13.24 -18.93 19.54
N LEU A 124 14.21 -19.48 18.81
CA LEU A 124 13.92 -20.56 17.86
C LEU A 124 13.29 -21.77 18.55
N GLU A 125 13.75 -22.09 19.75
CA GLU A 125 13.23 -23.20 20.59
C GLU A 125 11.78 -22.97 21.04
N GLN A 126 11.42 -21.73 21.39
CA GLN A 126 10.08 -21.36 21.87
C GLN A 126 9.09 -21.08 20.74
N MET A 127 9.57 -21.02 19.52
CA MET A 127 8.77 -20.67 18.35
C MET A 127 7.63 -21.65 18.13
N LYS A 128 6.45 -21.13 17.86
CA LYS A 128 5.31 -21.90 17.34
C LYS A 128 5.15 -21.63 15.86
N LEU A 129 4.97 -22.69 15.06
CA LEU A 129 4.89 -22.58 13.60
C LEU A 129 3.74 -21.69 13.12
N GLN A 130 2.54 -21.86 13.67
CA GLN A 130 1.37 -21.10 13.24
C GLN A 130 1.54 -19.58 13.40
N PRO A 131 1.93 -19.01 14.57
CA PRO A 131 2.21 -17.58 14.66
C PRO A 131 3.36 -17.11 13.79
N ALA A 132 4.40 -17.93 13.58
CA ALA A 132 5.51 -17.60 12.69
C ALA A 132 5.05 -17.51 11.22
N HIS A 133 4.21 -18.44 10.76
CA HIS A 133 3.59 -18.37 9.44
C HIS A 133 2.68 -17.15 9.31
N LYS A 134 1.81 -16.87 10.30
CA LYS A 134 0.94 -15.69 10.28
C LYS A 134 1.74 -14.39 10.20
N LEU A 135 2.90 -14.31 10.86
CA LEU A 135 3.82 -13.19 10.72
C LEU A 135 4.24 -12.98 9.27
N PHE A 136 4.64 -14.07 8.58
CA PHE A 136 5.06 -13.98 7.18
C PHE A 136 3.89 -13.65 6.26
N GLU A 137 2.66 -14.11 6.54
CA GLU A 137 1.48 -13.70 5.78
C GLU A 137 1.31 -12.19 5.79
N VAL A 138 1.38 -11.55 6.96
CA VAL A 138 1.22 -10.09 7.07
C VAL A 138 2.46 -9.35 6.59
N ASN A 139 3.67 -9.73 7.10
CA ASN A 139 4.87 -8.94 6.90
C ASN A 139 5.53 -9.14 5.53
N TYR A 140 5.21 -10.21 4.80
CA TYR A 140 5.83 -10.54 3.52
C TYR A 140 4.80 -10.81 2.41
N TRP A 141 3.92 -11.82 2.58
CA TRP A 141 3.00 -12.22 1.50
C TRP A 141 1.99 -11.13 1.16
N ALA A 142 1.50 -10.38 2.14
CA ALA A 142 0.59 -9.26 1.88
C ALA A 142 1.27 -8.17 1.03
N TYR A 143 2.52 -7.82 1.33
CA TYR A 143 3.29 -6.84 0.55
C TYR A 143 3.49 -7.31 -0.90
N ALA A 144 3.90 -8.58 -1.07
CA ALA A 144 4.11 -9.17 -2.38
C ALA A 144 2.81 -9.21 -3.21
N ASP A 145 1.70 -9.64 -2.60
CA ASP A 145 0.41 -9.78 -3.28
C ASP A 145 -0.19 -8.42 -3.65
N LEU A 146 -0.18 -7.44 -2.74
CA LEU A 146 -0.68 -6.09 -3.03
C LEU A 146 0.17 -5.39 -4.10
N ALA A 147 1.49 -5.56 -4.07
CA ALA A 147 2.36 -5.05 -5.12
C ALA A 147 2.04 -5.70 -6.48
N ARG A 148 1.86 -7.03 -6.52
CA ARG A 148 1.45 -7.78 -7.71
C ARG A 148 0.14 -7.25 -8.30
N GLN A 149 -0.85 -6.92 -7.44
CA GLN A 149 -2.12 -6.35 -7.86
C GLN A 149 -1.97 -4.91 -8.39
N ALA A 150 -1.06 -4.10 -7.81
CA ALA A 150 -0.90 -2.69 -8.15
C ALA A 150 -0.06 -2.47 -9.43
N ILE A 151 0.91 -3.34 -9.74
CA ILE A 151 1.86 -3.14 -10.86
C ILE A 151 1.14 -3.01 -12.21
N ALA A 152 0.16 -3.87 -12.51
CA ALA A 152 -0.52 -3.83 -13.80
C ALA A 152 -1.34 -2.54 -14.01
N PRO A 153 -2.16 -2.08 -13.05
CA PRO A 153 -2.81 -0.76 -13.14
C PRO A 153 -1.81 0.40 -13.25
N MET A 154 -0.76 0.42 -12.43
CA MET A 154 0.28 1.47 -12.47
C MET A 154 0.99 1.51 -13.84
N ARG A 155 1.27 0.35 -14.43
CA ARG A 155 1.83 0.25 -15.79
C ARG A 155 0.88 0.84 -16.83
N GLN A 156 -0.42 0.59 -16.73
CA GLN A 156 -1.43 1.17 -17.62
C GLN A 156 -1.58 2.68 -17.45
N GLN A 157 -1.37 3.20 -16.24
CA GLN A 157 -1.34 4.64 -15.94
C GLN A 157 -0.05 5.32 -16.44
N GLY A 158 1.02 4.55 -16.69
CA GLY A 158 2.34 5.05 -17.07
C GLY A 158 3.18 5.54 -15.88
N SER A 159 2.71 5.36 -14.64
CA SER A 159 3.46 5.72 -13.43
C SER A 159 2.88 5.07 -12.17
N GLY A 160 3.69 4.95 -11.13
CA GLY A 160 3.27 4.50 -9.81
C GLY A 160 4.44 4.47 -8.82
N THR A 161 4.13 4.39 -7.54
CA THR A 161 5.14 4.22 -6.48
C THR A 161 4.68 3.18 -5.48
N ILE A 162 5.49 2.18 -5.25
CA ILE A 162 5.27 1.17 -4.20
C ILE A 162 6.31 1.38 -3.12
N LEU A 163 5.87 1.85 -1.96
CA LEU A 163 6.68 2.02 -0.77
C LEU A 163 6.51 0.80 0.14
N ASN A 164 7.62 0.21 0.56
CA ASN A 164 7.62 -0.94 1.46
C ASN A 164 8.33 -0.57 2.77
N ILE A 165 7.58 -0.57 3.87
CA ILE A 165 8.14 -0.33 5.20
C ILE A 165 8.75 -1.62 5.73
N THR A 166 10.08 -1.64 5.72
CA THR A 166 10.87 -2.74 6.24
C THR A 166 11.37 -2.44 7.67
N SER A 167 12.62 -2.60 7.95
CA SER A 167 13.29 -2.24 9.20
C SER A 167 14.80 -2.31 9.00
N VAL A 168 15.56 -1.59 9.80
CA VAL A 168 17.02 -1.82 9.93
C VAL A 168 17.33 -3.28 10.29
N LEU A 169 16.43 -3.96 11.01
CA LEU A 169 16.52 -5.39 11.29
C LEU A 169 16.30 -6.28 10.06
N GLY A 170 15.95 -5.72 8.91
CA GLY A 170 15.95 -6.38 7.61
C GLY A 170 17.30 -6.30 6.88
N MET A 171 18.30 -5.62 7.46
CA MET A 171 19.63 -5.41 6.86
C MET A 171 20.77 -5.71 7.82
N THR A 172 20.48 -5.79 9.13
CA THR A 172 21.48 -6.00 10.18
C THR A 172 21.13 -7.22 11.04
N PRO A 173 22.09 -7.80 11.74
CA PRO A 173 21.81 -8.85 12.73
C PRO A 173 20.79 -8.39 13.76
N ALA A 174 19.82 -9.24 14.07
CA ALA A 174 18.81 -8.98 15.07
C ALA A 174 19.23 -9.50 16.45
N SER A 175 18.73 -8.87 17.51
CA SER A 175 18.85 -9.38 18.88
C SER A 175 18.11 -10.71 19.06
N PRO A 176 18.50 -11.55 20.03
CA PRO A 176 17.78 -12.78 20.37
C PRO A 176 16.27 -12.52 20.53
N GLY A 177 15.45 -13.42 20.02
CA GLY A 177 13.99 -13.31 20.00
C GLY A 177 13.40 -12.57 18.78
N TYR A 178 14.16 -11.76 18.07
CA TYR A 178 13.69 -11.04 16.87
C TYR A 178 13.92 -11.80 15.55
N GLY A 179 14.41 -13.04 15.60
CA GLY A 179 14.82 -13.80 14.40
C GLY A 179 13.74 -13.87 13.31
N HIS A 180 12.50 -14.22 13.65
CA HIS A 180 11.41 -14.35 12.68
C HIS A 180 10.99 -12.99 12.09
N TYR A 181 10.92 -11.95 12.92
CA TYR A 181 10.66 -10.59 12.44
C TYR A 181 11.75 -10.13 11.48
N SER A 182 13.02 -10.26 11.89
CA SER A 182 14.16 -9.92 11.05
C SER A 182 14.15 -10.68 9.72
N ALA A 183 13.92 -12.00 9.76
CA ALA A 183 13.81 -12.81 8.54
C ALA A 183 12.71 -12.31 7.59
N SER A 184 11.53 -11.96 8.13
CA SER A 184 10.44 -11.41 7.31
C SER A 184 10.82 -10.08 6.64
N LYS A 185 11.57 -9.23 7.35
CA LYS A 185 12.03 -7.94 6.81
C LYS A 185 13.20 -8.08 5.85
N HIS A 186 14.12 -9.04 6.02
CA HIS A 186 15.14 -9.38 5.03
C HIS A 186 14.53 -9.92 3.73
N ALA A 187 13.50 -10.77 3.84
CA ALA A 187 12.79 -11.29 2.68
C ALA A 187 12.20 -10.18 1.80
N LEU A 188 11.66 -9.11 2.40
CA LEU A 188 11.17 -7.94 1.66
C LEU A 188 12.30 -7.22 0.91
N HIS A 189 13.49 -7.07 1.50
CA HIS A 189 14.63 -6.47 0.80
C HIS A 189 15.00 -7.26 -0.44
N GLY A 190 15.13 -8.60 -0.31
CA GLY A 190 15.44 -9.45 -1.45
C GLY A 190 14.42 -9.37 -2.56
N LEU A 191 13.13 -9.45 -2.22
CA LEU A 191 12.03 -9.37 -3.17
C LEU A 191 12.00 -8.01 -3.89
N PHE A 192 11.91 -6.92 -3.14
CA PHE A 192 11.63 -5.61 -3.75
C PHE A 192 12.84 -4.97 -4.44
N GLN A 193 14.06 -5.41 -4.14
CA GLN A 193 15.24 -5.07 -4.96
C GLN A 193 15.17 -5.73 -6.35
N ALA A 194 14.65 -6.95 -6.45
CA ALA A 194 14.42 -7.61 -7.73
C ALA A 194 13.26 -6.95 -8.49
N VAL A 195 12.11 -6.74 -7.82
CA VAL A 195 10.93 -6.09 -8.42
C VAL A 195 11.27 -4.69 -8.94
N ALA A 196 12.14 -3.93 -8.27
CA ALA A 196 12.57 -2.61 -8.75
C ALA A 196 13.18 -2.68 -10.16
N LYS A 197 13.94 -3.72 -10.46
CA LYS A 197 14.53 -3.94 -11.80
C LYS A 197 13.49 -4.42 -12.81
N GLU A 198 12.51 -5.22 -12.37
CA GLU A 198 11.45 -5.73 -13.24
C GLU A 198 10.55 -4.63 -13.78
N VAL A 199 10.28 -3.58 -12.98
CA VAL A 199 9.35 -2.50 -13.31
C VAL A 199 10.03 -1.17 -13.67
N GLU A 200 11.34 -1.13 -13.77
CA GLU A 200 12.12 0.09 -14.05
C GLU A 200 11.65 0.78 -15.35
N LYS A 201 11.37 -0.03 -16.38
CA LYS A 201 10.93 0.47 -17.70
C LYS A 201 9.47 0.96 -17.71
N ASP A 202 8.70 0.64 -16.70
CA ASP A 202 7.29 0.97 -16.59
C ASP A 202 7.04 2.31 -15.89
N ASN A 203 8.11 3.05 -15.55
CA ASN A 203 8.03 4.26 -14.71
C ASN A 203 7.36 4.01 -13.36
N ILE A 204 7.56 2.82 -12.79
CA ILE A 204 7.07 2.44 -11.47
C ILE A 204 8.27 2.47 -10.51
N LYS A 205 8.14 3.23 -9.42
CA LYS A 205 9.16 3.33 -8.38
C LYS A 205 8.94 2.29 -7.30
N ILE A 206 10.01 1.65 -6.88
CA ILE A 206 10.02 0.78 -5.70
C ILE A 206 10.91 1.42 -4.64
N LEU A 207 10.31 1.82 -3.54
CA LEU A 207 10.98 2.37 -2.38
C LEU A 207 10.97 1.36 -1.24
N ILE A 208 12.10 1.20 -0.58
CA ILE A 208 12.29 0.28 0.55
C ILE A 208 12.79 1.12 1.72
N ALA A 209 11.86 1.54 2.57
CA ALA A 209 12.16 2.30 3.77
C ALA A 209 12.49 1.36 4.92
N ALA A 210 13.69 1.49 5.48
CA ALA A 210 14.19 0.68 6.57
C ALA A 210 14.38 1.52 7.84
N PRO A 211 13.29 1.92 8.52
CA PRO A 211 13.40 2.72 9.74
C PRO A 211 14.05 1.93 10.88
N GLY A 212 14.64 2.67 11.81
CA GLY A 212 15.07 2.18 13.12
C GLY A 212 13.91 1.99 14.09
N GLY A 213 14.21 1.98 15.39
CA GLY A 213 13.18 1.97 16.42
C GLY A 213 12.36 3.26 16.40
N MET A 214 11.04 3.14 16.38
CA MET A 214 10.09 4.26 16.36
C MET A 214 9.18 4.25 17.59
N LYS A 215 8.81 5.43 18.07
CA LYS A 215 7.84 5.63 19.16
C LYS A 215 6.42 5.34 18.67
N THR A 216 6.14 4.07 18.38
CA THR A 216 4.85 3.57 17.90
C THR A 216 4.36 2.43 18.78
N GLN A 217 3.15 1.98 18.53
CA GLN A 217 2.54 0.86 19.25
C GLN A 217 3.00 -0.52 18.76
N ILE A 218 3.99 -0.61 17.87
CA ILE A 218 4.43 -1.91 17.32
C ILE A 218 4.92 -2.86 18.43
N GLY A 219 5.60 -2.34 19.44
CA GLY A 219 6.02 -3.12 20.62
C GLY A 219 4.84 -3.61 21.46
N ALA A 220 3.83 -2.75 21.67
CA ALA A 220 2.62 -3.11 22.40
C ALA A 220 1.75 -4.15 21.64
N HIS A 221 1.86 -4.19 20.33
CA HIS A 221 1.17 -5.16 19.47
C HIS A 221 2.05 -6.38 19.11
N ALA A 222 3.28 -6.43 19.62
CA ALA A 222 4.11 -7.61 19.46
C ALA A 222 3.47 -8.82 20.14
N VAL A 223 3.61 -9.97 19.52
CA VAL A 223 3.09 -11.24 20.03
C VAL A 223 4.22 -12.24 20.27
N GLY A 224 3.93 -13.31 21.01
CA GLY A 224 4.90 -14.37 21.29
C GLY A 224 5.40 -14.37 22.73
N PRO A 225 6.14 -15.41 23.13
CA PRO A 225 6.54 -15.64 24.52
C PRO A 225 7.49 -14.57 25.09
N LEU A 226 8.20 -13.83 24.23
CA LEU A 226 9.11 -12.76 24.63
C LEU A 226 8.50 -11.36 24.44
N SER A 227 7.23 -11.26 24.05
CA SER A 227 6.56 -9.96 23.89
C SER A 227 6.31 -9.34 25.29
N ASN A 228 6.54 -8.04 25.39
CA ASN A 228 6.19 -7.26 26.58
C ASN A 228 5.41 -6.00 26.16
N PRO A 229 4.08 -6.07 26.16
CA PRO A 229 3.23 -4.93 25.75
C PRO A 229 3.36 -3.70 26.63
N ARG A 230 3.94 -3.84 27.83
CA ARG A 230 4.16 -2.75 28.80
C ARG A 230 5.59 -2.25 28.83
N ALA A 231 6.45 -2.74 27.91
CA ALA A 231 7.83 -2.26 27.84
C ALA A 231 7.85 -0.76 27.53
N GLU A 232 8.63 -0.02 28.28
CA GLU A 232 8.90 1.38 27.97
C GLU A 232 9.67 1.47 26.64
N LEU A 233 9.27 2.43 25.81
CA LEU A 233 9.96 2.68 24.55
C LEU A 233 11.29 3.38 24.85
N PRO A 234 12.40 2.95 24.26
CA PRO A 234 13.67 3.65 24.43
C PRO A 234 13.57 5.13 24.05
N ALA A 235 14.14 6.00 24.88
CA ALA A 235 14.06 7.46 24.68
C ALA A 235 14.63 7.91 23.33
N ASN A 236 15.64 7.18 22.82
CA ASN A 236 16.32 7.44 21.55
C ASN A 236 15.57 6.90 20.31
N TRP A 237 14.37 6.30 20.48
CA TRP A 237 13.56 5.91 19.34
C TRP A 237 12.98 7.15 18.66
N GLU A 238 12.84 7.04 17.34
CA GLU A 238 12.44 8.16 16.49
C GLU A 238 10.94 8.47 16.60
N ASP A 239 10.59 9.73 16.38
CA ASP A 239 9.20 10.15 16.18
C ASP A 239 8.72 9.66 14.80
N PRO A 240 7.57 8.97 14.69
CA PRO A 240 7.03 8.54 13.40
C PRO A 240 6.73 9.70 12.45
N ASN A 241 6.54 10.93 12.94
CA ASN A 241 6.39 12.11 12.10
C ASN A 241 7.66 12.42 11.32
N ILE A 242 8.84 12.36 11.97
CA ILE A 242 10.14 12.57 11.29
C ILE A 242 10.36 11.51 10.23
N VAL A 243 10.05 10.25 10.56
CA VAL A 243 10.17 9.14 9.61
C VAL A 243 9.23 9.32 8.41
N ALA A 244 8.02 9.80 8.64
CA ALA A 244 7.06 10.06 7.55
C ALA A 244 7.51 11.24 6.67
N ASP A 245 8.03 12.31 7.25
CA ASP A 245 8.53 13.48 6.51
C ASP A 245 9.69 13.07 5.58
N ASP A 246 10.68 12.32 6.09
CA ASP A 246 11.78 11.76 5.28
C ASP A 246 11.27 10.84 4.15
N ILE A 247 10.23 10.05 4.41
CA ILE A 247 9.59 9.21 3.40
C ILE A 247 8.96 10.08 2.30
N PHE A 248 8.20 11.11 2.65
CA PHE A 248 7.55 11.98 1.68
C PHE A 248 8.55 12.76 0.83
N GLU A 249 9.64 13.25 1.41
CA GLU A 249 10.75 13.85 0.65
C GLU A 249 11.33 12.85 -0.37
N ARG A 250 11.45 11.58 0.01
CA ARG A 250 12.01 10.53 -0.83
C ARG A 250 11.08 10.07 -1.97
N LEU A 251 9.76 10.32 -1.90
CA LEU A 251 8.81 9.92 -2.95
C LEU A 251 9.16 10.51 -4.33
N SER A 252 9.77 11.69 -4.39
CA SER A 252 10.24 12.30 -5.63
C SER A 252 11.56 11.70 -6.15
N GLY A 253 12.31 10.99 -5.30
CA GLY A 253 13.61 10.41 -5.62
C GLY A 253 13.55 9.13 -6.47
N PRO A 254 14.71 8.53 -6.82
CA PRO A 254 14.78 7.26 -7.53
C PRO A 254 14.38 6.08 -6.64
N SER A 255 14.10 4.92 -7.27
CA SER A 255 13.93 3.64 -6.57
C SER A 255 15.15 3.32 -5.70
N GLY A 256 14.94 2.59 -4.61
CA GLY A 256 16.03 2.10 -3.78
C GLY A 256 15.71 1.97 -2.30
N VAL A 257 16.72 1.51 -1.56
CA VAL A 257 16.70 1.37 -0.10
C VAL A 257 17.14 2.68 0.55
N PHE A 258 16.47 3.07 1.63
CA PHE A 258 16.86 4.22 2.45
C PHE A 258 16.43 4.02 3.91
N ASN A 259 17.09 4.75 4.82
CA ASN A 259 16.84 4.66 6.26
C ASN A 259 16.21 5.97 6.76
N PRO A 260 14.88 6.12 6.73
CA PRO A 260 14.22 7.34 7.19
C PRO A 260 14.36 7.50 8.70
N GLY A 261 14.47 8.75 9.17
CA GLY A 261 14.72 9.09 10.56
C GLY A 261 16.19 9.02 10.98
N TYR A 262 17.04 8.35 10.21
CA TYR A 262 18.46 8.18 10.54
C TYR A 262 19.36 9.24 9.88
N VAL A 263 19.01 9.69 8.68
CA VAL A 263 19.82 10.61 7.85
C VAL A 263 19.95 11.99 8.48
N GLY A 264 18.93 12.46 9.20
CA GLY A 264 18.96 13.78 9.86
C GLY A 264 19.93 13.89 11.05
N ARG A 265 20.46 12.78 11.57
CA ARG A 265 21.37 12.77 12.73
C ARG A 265 22.85 12.85 12.34
N MET A 266 23.21 12.51 11.12
CA MET A 266 24.61 12.61 10.66
C MET A 266 25.02 14.01 10.23
N ASN A 267 24.05 14.90 10.03
CA ASN A 267 24.26 16.30 9.56
C ASN A 267 23.85 17.36 10.59
N ARG A 268 23.64 16.99 11.87
CA ARG A 268 23.38 17.94 12.97
C ARG A 268 24.46 17.90 14.03
#